data_154bcc4a528ae3f520946e02fd2cb6e4
#
_entry.id   154bcc4a528ae3f520946e02fd2cb6e4
#
_cell.length_a   1.000
_cell.length_b   1.000
_cell.length_c   1.000
_cell.angle_alpha   90.00
_cell.angle_beta   90.00
_cell.angle_gamma   90.00
#
_symmetry.space_group_name_H-M   'P 1'
#
loop_
_entity.id
_entity.type
_entity.pdbx_description
1 polymer ?
#
loop_
_entity_poly.entity_id
_entity_poly.type
_entity_poly.pdbx_seq_one_letter_code
_entity_poly.pdbx_strand_id
1 'polypeptide(L)'
;SLVVVDIARRAYRLDTHRSMLEAMKALNLAACTTRSDLDRALQPSVPEEGTRLFILKNIERDSTGAFRWRIALDPLLRSLDAIGTSLEEHAPIQIPCLVLRGSESGYVSDADFEQIARCFPQSRLVTIQGAGHWVHADRPNELTEALMEFWNPLMHW
;
A
#
# COMPACT_ATOMS: atom_id res chain seq x y z
N SER A 1 -1.01 20.68 -3.06
CA SER A 1 -1.26 19.59 -4.02
C SER A 1 -1.38 18.24 -3.29
N LEU A 2 -2.03 17.27 -3.91
CA LEU A 2 -2.20 15.89 -3.42
C LEU A 2 -1.71 14.90 -4.49
N VAL A 3 -1.02 13.85 -4.06
CA VAL A 3 -0.73 12.70 -4.91
C VAL A 3 -1.35 11.45 -4.27
N VAL A 4 -2.09 10.70 -5.05
CA VAL A 4 -2.72 9.43 -4.67
C VAL A 4 -2.12 8.33 -5.53
N VAL A 5 -1.54 7.31 -4.90
CA VAL A 5 -0.89 6.21 -5.62
C VAL A 5 -1.68 4.92 -5.38
N ASP A 6 -2.33 4.47 -6.42
CA ASP A 6 -3.02 3.19 -6.57
C ASP A 6 -3.98 2.83 -5.42
N ILE A 7 -4.76 3.82 -4.99
CA ILE A 7 -5.85 3.65 -4.02
C ILE A 7 -7.03 4.55 -4.41
N ALA A 8 -8.26 4.11 -4.13
CA ALA A 8 -9.48 4.85 -4.39
C ALA A 8 -10.26 5.12 -3.09
N ARG A 9 -11.37 5.87 -3.21
CA ARG A 9 -12.22 6.24 -2.07
C ARG A 9 -13.24 5.16 -1.67
N ARG A 10 -13.45 4.14 -2.50
CA ARG A 10 -14.38 3.04 -2.22
C ARG A 10 -13.92 2.17 -1.05
N ALA A 11 -14.85 1.40 -0.51
CA ALA A 11 -14.49 0.35 0.44
C ALA A 11 -13.67 -0.76 -0.22
N TYR A 12 -12.73 -1.32 0.53
CA TYR A 12 -11.93 -2.47 0.13
C TYR A 12 -12.17 -3.65 1.06
N ARG A 13 -12.34 -4.82 0.48
CA ARG A 13 -12.32 -6.07 1.25
C ARG A 13 -10.88 -6.38 1.64
N LEU A 14 -10.64 -6.51 2.93
CA LEU A 14 -9.31 -6.74 3.49
C LEU A 14 -9.13 -8.15 4.05
N ASP A 15 -9.88 -9.13 3.52
CA ASP A 15 -9.81 -10.53 3.98
C ASP A 15 -8.39 -11.11 3.84
N THR A 16 -7.73 -10.86 2.70
CA THR A 16 -6.35 -11.29 2.47
C THR A 16 -5.37 -10.61 3.44
N HIS A 17 -5.57 -9.30 3.71
CA HIS A 17 -4.74 -8.59 4.68
C HIS A 17 -4.96 -9.11 6.10
N ARG A 18 -6.19 -9.45 6.47
CA ARG A 18 -6.51 -10.09 7.74
C ARG A 18 -5.78 -11.40 7.90
N SER A 19 -5.90 -12.31 6.93
CA SER A 19 -5.23 -13.60 6.93
C SER A 19 -3.69 -13.44 7.03
N MET A 20 -3.14 -12.47 6.33
CA MET A 20 -1.71 -12.15 6.39
C MET A 20 -1.28 -11.65 7.77
N LEU A 21 -2.01 -10.70 8.38
CA LEU A 21 -1.72 -10.19 9.72
C LEU A 21 -1.88 -11.28 10.79
N GLU A 22 -2.85 -12.17 10.65
CA GLU A 22 -3.04 -13.33 11.53
C GLU A 22 -1.87 -14.31 11.42
N ALA A 23 -1.40 -14.60 10.19
CA ALA A 23 -0.21 -15.41 9.98
C ALA A 23 1.05 -14.80 10.61
N MET A 24 1.23 -13.47 10.47
CA MET A 24 2.32 -12.76 11.13
C MET A 24 2.22 -12.88 12.65
N LYS A 25 1.04 -12.75 13.22
CA LYS A 25 0.81 -12.86 14.66
C LYS A 25 1.04 -14.28 15.18
N ALA A 26 0.67 -15.30 14.41
CA ALA A 26 0.85 -16.71 14.74
C ALA A 26 2.30 -17.19 14.61
N LEU A 27 3.17 -16.41 13.94
CA LEU A 27 4.56 -16.80 13.71
C LEU A 27 5.33 -16.93 15.02
N ASN A 28 5.88 -18.12 15.29
CA ASN A 28 6.74 -18.34 16.45
C ASN A 28 8.15 -17.78 16.20
N LEU A 29 8.33 -16.51 16.52
CA LEU A 29 9.60 -15.80 16.31
C LEU A 29 10.75 -16.41 17.11
N ALA A 30 10.47 -16.99 18.29
CA ALA A 30 11.49 -17.60 19.14
C ALA A 30 12.06 -18.91 18.55
N ALA A 31 11.33 -19.58 17.65
CA ALA A 31 11.80 -20.75 16.95
C ALA A 31 12.69 -20.42 15.73
N CYS A 32 12.78 -19.16 15.34
CA CYS A 32 13.53 -18.71 14.17
C CYS A 32 14.85 -18.07 14.60
N THR A 33 15.95 -18.49 13.98
CA THR A 33 17.29 -17.92 14.25
C THR A 33 17.79 -17.03 13.13
N THR A 34 17.29 -17.23 11.92
CA THR A 34 17.65 -16.47 10.72
C THR A 34 16.42 -15.88 10.03
N ARG A 35 16.64 -14.86 9.16
CA ARG A 35 15.56 -14.33 8.30
C ARG A 35 15.01 -15.38 7.33
N SER A 36 15.83 -16.33 6.91
CA SER A 36 15.41 -17.44 6.04
C SER A 36 14.44 -18.38 6.77
N ASP A 37 14.63 -18.60 8.09
CA ASP A 37 13.67 -19.39 8.88
C ASP A 37 12.31 -18.70 8.96
N LEU A 38 12.30 -17.37 9.14
CA LEU A 38 11.07 -16.57 9.14
C LEU A 38 10.35 -16.61 7.78
N ASP A 39 11.09 -16.46 6.68
CA ASP A 39 10.53 -16.55 5.32
C ASP A 39 9.88 -17.92 5.09
N ARG A 40 10.60 -18.99 5.41
CA ARG A 40 10.10 -20.36 5.28
C ARG A 40 8.87 -20.61 6.14
N ALA A 41 8.83 -20.07 7.36
CA ALA A 41 7.70 -20.23 8.28
C ALA A 41 6.45 -19.46 7.82
N LEU A 42 6.61 -18.33 7.10
CA LEU A 42 5.51 -17.55 6.52
C LEU A 42 4.99 -18.14 5.19
N GLN A 43 5.81 -18.90 4.47
CA GLN A 43 5.51 -19.39 3.11
C GLN A 43 4.16 -20.11 2.96
N PRO A 44 3.71 -20.98 3.91
CA PRO A 44 2.42 -21.65 3.78
C PRO A 44 1.21 -20.70 3.80
N SER A 45 1.33 -19.58 4.54
CA SER A 45 0.25 -18.60 4.70
C SER A 45 0.36 -17.40 3.75
N VAL A 46 1.57 -17.12 3.27
CA VAL A 46 1.89 -16.03 2.34
C VAL A 46 2.74 -16.60 1.21
N PRO A 47 2.14 -17.22 0.18
CA PRO A 47 2.89 -17.93 -0.88
C PRO A 47 3.75 -17.01 -1.75
N GLU A 48 3.33 -15.74 -1.92
CA GLU A 48 4.00 -14.78 -2.80
C GLU A 48 5.27 -14.23 -2.11
N GLU A 49 6.44 -14.42 -2.75
CA GLU A 49 7.76 -14.11 -2.19
C GLU A 49 7.94 -12.61 -1.92
N GLY A 50 7.55 -11.75 -2.88
CA GLY A 50 7.70 -10.30 -2.73
C GLY A 50 6.93 -9.77 -1.52
N THR A 51 5.72 -10.29 -1.29
CA THR A 51 4.91 -9.97 -0.11
C THR A 51 5.59 -10.44 1.18
N ARG A 52 6.16 -11.65 1.22
CA ARG A 52 6.91 -12.12 2.40
C ARG A 52 8.12 -11.25 2.68
N LEU A 53 8.91 -10.91 1.66
CA LEU A 53 10.06 -10.02 1.81
C LEU A 53 9.65 -8.64 2.33
N PHE A 54 8.52 -8.11 1.87
CA PHE A 54 7.95 -6.86 2.37
C PHE A 54 7.54 -6.96 3.84
N ILE A 55 6.82 -8.02 4.22
CA ILE A 55 6.44 -8.30 5.62
C ILE A 55 7.67 -8.34 6.52
N LEU A 56 8.71 -9.07 6.10
CA LEU A 56 9.93 -9.27 6.87
C LEU A 56 10.75 -7.98 7.09
N LYS A 57 10.51 -6.90 6.32
CA LYS A 57 11.08 -5.57 6.62
C LYS A 57 10.60 -5.01 7.95
N ASN A 58 9.47 -5.51 8.47
CA ASN A 58 8.89 -5.11 9.75
C ASN A 58 9.37 -5.97 10.93
N ILE A 59 10.39 -6.79 10.73
CA ILE A 59 11.04 -7.55 11.80
C ILE A 59 12.42 -6.94 12.10
N GLU A 60 12.69 -6.82 13.39
CA GLU A 60 14.00 -6.42 13.92
C GLU A 60 14.46 -7.38 15.01
N ARG A 61 15.72 -7.26 15.43
CA ARG A 61 16.24 -7.89 16.62
C ARG A 61 16.19 -6.92 17.79
N ASP A 62 15.75 -7.39 18.93
CA ASP A 62 15.83 -6.63 20.19
C ASP A 62 17.24 -6.66 20.78
N SER A 63 17.40 -6.06 21.96
CA SER A 63 18.69 -6.00 22.68
C SER A 63 19.24 -7.35 23.11
N THR A 64 18.43 -8.39 23.13
CA THR A 64 18.83 -9.78 23.42
C THR A 64 19.19 -10.57 22.16
N GLY A 65 18.96 -9.98 20.97
CA GLY A 65 19.11 -10.64 19.68
C GLY A 65 17.89 -11.44 19.21
N ALA A 66 16.80 -11.46 20.00
CA ALA A 66 15.55 -12.13 19.61
C ALA A 66 14.79 -11.32 18.55
N PHE A 67 14.10 -12.03 17.66
CA PHE A 67 13.24 -11.38 16.68
C PHE A 67 11.97 -10.81 17.31
N ARG A 68 11.58 -9.63 16.88
CA ARG A 68 10.29 -9.02 17.25
C ARG A 68 9.70 -8.23 16.07
N TRP A 69 8.38 -8.06 16.07
CA TRP A 69 7.69 -7.17 15.14
C TRP A 69 7.90 -5.70 15.55
N ARG A 70 8.23 -4.85 14.59
CA ARG A 70 8.28 -3.39 14.75
C ARG A 70 6.89 -2.77 14.77
N ILE A 71 5.92 -3.43 14.16
CA ILE A 71 4.54 -2.97 14.02
C ILE A 71 3.64 -3.62 15.07
N ALA A 72 2.61 -2.89 15.46
CA ALA A 72 1.62 -3.34 16.46
C ALA A 72 0.51 -4.14 15.75
N LEU A 73 0.66 -5.47 15.65
CA LEU A 73 -0.26 -6.35 14.91
C LEU A 73 -1.68 -6.35 15.51
N ASP A 74 -1.82 -6.36 16.83
CA ASP A 74 -3.14 -6.40 17.48
C ASP A 74 -3.98 -5.14 17.23
N PRO A 75 -3.46 -3.91 17.34
CA PRO A 75 -4.18 -2.72 16.93
C PRO A 75 -4.56 -2.73 15.44
N LEU A 76 -3.66 -3.16 14.54
CA LEU A 76 -3.96 -3.24 13.12
C LEU A 76 -5.10 -4.21 12.83
N LEU A 77 -5.08 -5.41 13.43
CA LEU A 77 -6.14 -6.39 13.26
C LEU A 77 -7.51 -5.89 13.76
N ARG A 78 -7.52 -5.19 14.91
CA ARG A 78 -8.76 -4.62 15.45
C ARG A 78 -9.32 -3.48 14.59
N SER A 79 -8.46 -2.71 13.93
CA SER A 79 -8.84 -1.54 13.13
C SER A 79 -9.02 -1.85 11.64
N LEU A 80 -8.79 -3.09 11.22
CA LEU A 80 -8.72 -3.44 9.81
C LEU A 80 -10.02 -3.13 9.06
N ASP A 81 -11.17 -3.41 9.67
CA ASP A 81 -12.47 -3.12 9.04
C ASP A 81 -12.67 -1.60 8.87
N ALA A 82 -12.25 -0.80 9.84
CA ALA A 82 -12.30 0.66 9.74
C ALA A 82 -11.33 1.19 8.67
N ILE A 83 -10.14 0.57 8.51
CA ILE A 83 -9.18 0.91 7.45
C ILE A 83 -9.76 0.61 6.06
N GLY A 84 -10.55 -0.44 5.94
CA GLY A 84 -11.16 -0.86 4.68
C GLY A 84 -12.44 -0.09 4.29
N THR A 85 -12.94 0.84 5.12
CA THR A 85 -14.17 1.60 4.80
C THR A 85 -13.93 2.60 3.67
N SER A 86 -15.02 2.94 2.96
CA SER A 86 -15.01 4.04 2.00
C SER A 86 -14.83 5.38 2.71
N LEU A 87 -14.21 6.32 2.01
CA LEU A 87 -14.14 7.71 2.48
C LEU A 87 -15.50 8.39 2.25
N GLU A 88 -15.92 9.20 3.22
CA GLU A 88 -17.15 9.99 3.13
C GLU A 88 -17.09 11.00 1.97
N GLU A 89 -18.26 11.37 1.45
CA GLU A 89 -18.37 12.43 0.47
C GLU A 89 -18.22 13.78 1.17
N HIS A 90 -17.41 14.66 0.58
CA HIS A 90 -17.18 16.02 1.03
C HIS A 90 -17.41 17.00 -0.12
N ALA A 91 -17.56 18.28 0.22
CA ALA A 91 -17.54 19.36 -0.77
C ALA A 91 -16.25 19.30 -1.61
N PRO A 92 -16.29 19.67 -2.90
CA PRO A 92 -15.14 19.62 -3.78
C PRO A 92 -13.95 20.44 -3.24
N ILE A 93 -12.78 19.83 -3.26
CA ILE A 93 -11.53 20.43 -2.77
C ILE A 93 -10.74 20.93 -3.98
N GLN A 94 -10.52 22.26 -4.04
CA GLN A 94 -9.89 22.94 -5.18
C GLN A 94 -8.36 22.96 -5.05
N ILE A 95 -7.74 21.77 -5.06
CA ILE A 95 -6.28 21.66 -5.09
C ILE A 95 -5.85 20.78 -6.28
N PRO A 96 -4.66 21.03 -6.86
CA PRO A 96 -4.09 20.10 -7.84
C PRO A 96 -3.95 18.69 -7.23
N CYS A 97 -4.44 17.69 -7.94
CA CYS A 97 -4.39 16.29 -7.52
C CYS A 97 -3.87 15.41 -8.65
N LEU A 98 -2.90 14.56 -8.36
CA LEU A 98 -2.43 13.52 -9.27
C LEU A 98 -2.87 12.16 -8.73
N VAL A 99 -3.57 11.38 -9.55
CA VAL A 99 -3.89 9.98 -9.26
C VAL A 99 -3.01 9.13 -10.17
N LEU A 100 -2.20 8.27 -9.57
CA LEU A 100 -1.35 7.31 -10.26
C LEU A 100 -1.91 5.91 -10.03
N ARG A 101 -2.02 5.11 -11.09
CA ARG A 101 -2.37 3.68 -10.97
C ARG A 101 -1.47 2.79 -11.79
N GLY A 102 -1.27 1.54 -11.35
CA GLY A 102 -0.66 0.51 -12.18
C GLY A 102 -1.65 -0.06 -13.20
N SER A 103 -1.20 -0.31 -14.44
CA SER A 103 -2.06 -0.89 -15.47
C SER A 103 -2.50 -2.33 -15.17
N GLU A 104 -1.74 -3.04 -14.34
CA GLU A 104 -2.00 -4.41 -13.90
C GLU A 104 -2.64 -4.46 -12.50
N SER A 105 -2.97 -3.29 -11.92
CA SER A 105 -3.62 -3.18 -10.62
C SER A 105 -5.14 -3.10 -10.75
N GLY A 106 -5.84 -3.79 -9.85
CA GLY A 106 -7.31 -3.68 -9.71
C GLY A 106 -7.76 -2.67 -8.65
N TYR A 107 -6.85 -1.87 -8.10
CA TYR A 107 -7.18 -0.95 -6.99
C TYR A 107 -7.91 0.30 -7.44
N VAL A 108 -7.62 0.82 -8.64
CA VAL A 108 -8.25 2.04 -9.17
C VAL A 108 -8.78 1.78 -10.58
N SER A 109 -10.10 1.71 -10.71
CA SER A 109 -10.80 1.67 -12.01
C SER A 109 -11.08 3.08 -12.54
N ASP A 110 -11.55 3.18 -13.79
CA ASP A 110 -12.00 4.46 -14.35
C ASP A 110 -13.19 5.04 -13.56
N ALA A 111 -14.13 4.18 -13.13
CA ALA A 111 -15.25 4.60 -12.30
C ALA A 111 -14.80 5.13 -10.91
N ASP A 112 -13.74 4.54 -10.33
CA ASP A 112 -13.14 5.05 -9.10
C ASP A 112 -12.52 6.43 -9.31
N PHE A 113 -11.84 6.64 -10.47
CA PHE A 113 -11.28 7.94 -10.80
C PHE A 113 -12.36 9.01 -11.00
N GLU A 114 -13.49 8.68 -11.64
CA GLU A 114 -14.62 9.61 -11.76
C GLU A 114 -15.13 10.09 -10.39
N GLN A 115 -15.17 9.21 -9.39
CA GLN A 115 -15.52 9.60 -8.02
C GLN A 115 -14.47 10.51 -7.38
N ILE A 116 -13.18 10.21 -7.60
CA ILE A 116 -12.09 11.08 -7.14
C ILE A 116 -12.19 12.45 -7.81
N ALA A 117 -12.45 12.51 -9.12
CA ALA A 117 -12.55 13.77 -9.86
C ALA A 117 -13.72 14.67 -9.39
N ARG A 118 -14.81 14.09 -8.90
CA ARG A 118 -15.89 14.87 -8.26
C ARG A 118 -15.42 15.58 -6.99
N CYS A 119 -14.55 14.93 -6.20
CA CYS A 119 -14.00 15.50 -4.98
C CYS A 119 -12.80 16.41 -5.22
N PHE A 120 -12.03 16.14 -6.25
CA PHE A 120 -10.85 16.90 -6.66
C PHE A 120 -11.00 17.30 -8.14
N PRO A 121 -11.74 18.38 -8.47
CA PRO A 121 -12.00 18.76 -9.86
C PRO A 121 -10.74 19.09 -10.67
N GLN A 122 -9.62 19.40 -10.00
CA GLN A 122 -8.31 19.60 -10.62
C GLN A 122 -7.45 18.33 -10.61
N SER A 123 -8.08 17.14 -10.56
CA SER A 123 -7.35 15.88 -10.61
C SER A 123 -7.04 15.45 -12.05
N ARG A 124 -5.91 14.76 -12.21
CA ARG A 124 -5.55 14.02 -13.42
C ARG A 124 -5.18 12.58 -13.07
N LEU A 125 -5.47 11.65 -13.97
CA LEU A 125 -5.09 10.25 -13.87
C LEU A 125 -3.90 9.97 -14.78
N VAL A 126 -2.90 9.29 -14.23
CA VAL A 126 -1.80 8.71 -14.99
C VAL A 126 -1.75 7.21 -14.73
N THR A 127 -1.76 6.42 -15.80
CA THR A 127 -1.64 4.96 -15.73
C THR A 127 -0.20 4.57 -16.06
N ILE A 128 0.48 3.93 -15.11
CA ILE A 128 1.85 3.44 -15.27
C ILE A 128 1.79 2.03 -15.86
N GLN A 129 2.27 1.89 -17.09
CA GLN A 129 2.20 0.63 -17.84
C GLN A 129 3.09 -0.45 -17.25
N GLY A 130 2.57 -1.67 -17.11
CA GLY A 130 3.26 -2.84 -16.58
C GLY A 130 3.57 -2.74 -15.07
N ALA A 131 2.87 -1.86 -14.34
CA ALA A 131 2.93 -1.81 -12.88
C ALA A 131 1.70 -2.47 -12.27
N GLY A 132 1.89 -3.25 -11.21
CA GLY A 132 0.85 -3.69 -10.30
C GLY A 132 0.57 -2.64 -9.21
N HIS A 133 0.06 -3.10 -8.06
CA HIS A 133 -0.23 -2.22 -6.92
C HIS A 133 1.03 -1.54 -6.35
N TRP A 134 2.17 -2.18 -6.42
CA TRP A 134 3.44 -1.63 -5.94
C TRP A 134 4.16 -0.82 -7.02
N VAL A 135 3.48 0.18 -7.54
CA VAL A 135 3.96 1.03 -8.65
C VAL A 135 5.39 1.50 -8.46
N HIS A 136 5.76 1.88 -7.23
CA HIS A 136 7.10 2.35 -6.86
C HIS A 136 8.19 1.27 -6.93
N ALA A 137 7.81 0.00 -6.82
CA ALA A 137 8.73 -1.13 -6.93
C ALA A 137 8.80 -1.66 -8.37
N ASP A 138 7.65 -1.69 -9.06
CA ASP A 138 7.55 -2.25 -10.39
C ASP A 138 8.09 -1.31 -11.46
N ARG A 139 7.81 0.00 -11.33
CA ARG A 139 8.15 1.05 -12.31
C ARG A 139 8.63 2.35 -11.63
N PRO A 140 9.77 2.33 -10.92
CA PRO A 140 10.24 3.47 -10.14
C PRO A 140 10.58 4.71 -11.00
N ASN A 141 11.10 4.51 -12.22
CA ASN A 141 11.47 5.61 -13.10
C ASN A 141 10.24 6.34 -13.62
N GLU A 142 9.27 5.59 -14.15
CA GLU A 142 8.02 6.11 -14.70
C GLU A 142 7.18 6.80 -13.62
N LEU A 143 7.17 6.26 -12.40
CA LEU A 143 6.57 6.92 -11.25
C LEU A 143 7.26 8.26 -10.94
N THR A 144 8.59 8.28 -10.92
CA THR A 144 9.38 9.49 -10.64
C THR A 144 9.13 10.56 -11.71
N GLU A 145 9.12 10.18 -12.99
CA GLU A 145 8.83 11.08 -14.11
C GLU A 145 7.43 11.71 -13.97
N ALA A 146 6.40 10.90 -13.71
CA ALA A 146 5.04 11.40 -13.51
C ALA A 146 4.91 12.37 -12.32
N LEU A 147 5.64 12.11 -11.22
CA LEU A 147 5.69 12.99 -10.07
C LEU A 147 6.40 14.32 -10.39
N MET A 148 7.52 14.27 -11.08
CA MET A 148 8.27 15.47 -11.49
C MET A 148 7.46 16.33 -12.47
N GLU A 149 6.80 15.72 -13.46
CA GLU A 149 5.90 16.44 -14.37
C GLU A 149 4.73 17.12 -13.65
N PHE A 150 4.23 16.51 -12.58
CA PHE A 150 3.16 17.10 -11.78
C PHE A 150 3.64 18.26 -10.92
N TRP A 151 4.82 18.15 -10.30
CA TRP A 151 5.31 19.15 -9.37
C TRP A 151 6.08 20.30 -10.01
N ASN A 152 6.80 20.09 -11.13
CA ASN A 152 7.59 21.14 -11.77
C ASN A 152 6.77 22.43 -12.06
N PRO A 153 5.54 22.38 -12.61
CA PRO A 153 4.74 23.58 -12.80
C PRO A 153 4.27 24.24 -11.49
N LEU A 154 4.26 23.50 -10.38
CA LEU A 154 3.79 23.96 -9.07
C LEU A 154 4.91 24.55 -8.21
N MET A 155 6.18 24.36 -8.58
CA MET A 155 7.34 24.85 -7.84
C MET A 155 7.84 26.24 -8.29
N HIS A 156 7.23 26.84 -9.30
CA HIS A 156 7.55 28.19 -9.76
C HIS A 156 6.71 29.22 -8.99
N TRP A 157 7.07 29.45 -7.71
CA TRP A 157 6.57 30.56 -6.88
C TRP A 157 7.73 31.45 -6.45
#